data_a6b5e7fd446002c7b94dc387469a520b
#
_entry.id   a6b5e7fd446002c7b94dc387469a520b
#
_cell.length_a   1.000
_cell.length_b   1.000
_cell.length_c   1.000
_cell.angle_alpha   90.00
_cell.angle_beta   90.00
_cell.angle_gamma   90.00
#
_symmetry.space_group_name_H-M   'P 1'
#
loop_
_entity.id
_entity.type
_entity.pdbx_description
1 polymer ?
#
loop_
_entity_poly.entity_id
_entity_poly.type
_entity_poly.pdbx_seq_one_letter_code
_entity_poly.pdbx_strand_id
1 'polypeptide(L)'
;PGDHWQKLANLRALLTYQITRPGKSLLFMGTELAVPSEWNHEQSLDWHLVHDPTRAAFLLFVARLGDLYRRTPALWARDGEPEGFEWIDAADHASSVLSYLRRARDDHAVVALNLTPMPRGRYRIGVPEPGEYRCILSSDESRWGGGDYGASPRVTADDIPYHGRRYSLELELPPLSAVIYVPARSRSSAERA
;
A
#
# COMPACT_ATOMS: atom_id res chain seq x y z
N PRO A 1 16.90 5.91 9.29
CA PRO A 1 17.20 7.34 9.20
C PRO A 1 15.93 8.16 9.41
N GLY A 2 16.09 9.43 9.77
CA GLY A 2 15.01 10.36 9.99
C GLY A 2 14.48 10.44 11.43
N ASP A 3 13.54 11.35 11.63
CA ASP A 3 12.87 11.57 12.89
C ASP A 3 11.87 10.43 13.24
N HIS A 4 11.18 10.55 14.35
CA HIS A 4 10.23 9.52 14.79
C HIS A 4 9.07 9.32 13.82
N TRP A 5 8.52 10.43 13.27
CA TRP A 5 7.45 10.36 12.28
C TRP A 5 7.89 9.66 11.00
N GLN A 6 9.09 10.02 10.48
CA GLN A 6 9.65 9.41 9.26
C GLN A 6 9.93 7.91 9.44
N LYS A 7 10.39 7.49 10.64
CA LYS A 7 10.59 6.07 10.95
C LYS A 7 9.27 5.29 10.89
N LEU A 8 8.20 5.81 11.47
CA LEU A 8 6.89 5.20 11.41
C LEU A 8 6.28 5.23 10.01
N ALA A 9 6.47 6.32 9.25
CA ALA A 9 6.06 6.40 7.85
C ALA A 9 6.75 5.32 6.99
N ASN A 10 8.07 5.18 7.12
CA ASN A 10 8.83 4.13 6.45
C ASN A 10 8.34 2.73 6.85
N LEU A 11 8.03 2.51 8.13
CA LEU A 11 7.55 1.21 8.60
C LEU A 11 6.15 0.91 8.04
N ARG A 12 5.24 1.90 7.95
CA ARG A 12 3.94 1.73 7.28
C ARG A 12 4.12 1.37 5.80
N ALA A 13 5.01 2.06 5.09
CA ALA A 13 5.32 1.76 3.69
C ALA A 13 5.91 0.34 3.53
N LEU A 14 6.86 -0.05 4.40
CA LEU A 14 7.47 -1.37 4.40
C LEU A 14 6.44 -2.48 4.65
N LEU A 15 5.57 -2.33 5.65
CA LEU A 15 4.54 -3.33 5.94
C LEU A 15 3.51 -3.42 4.81
N THR A 16 3.16 -2.29 4.17
CA THR A 16 2.32 -2.33 2.97
C THR A 16 2.99 -3.12 1.86
N TYR A 17 4.28 -2.87 1.60
CA TYR A 17 5.05 -3.63 0.63
C TYR A 17 5.07 -5.12 0.96
N GLN A 18 5.35 -5.48 2.20
CA GLN A 18 5.41 -6.87 2.65
C GLN A 18 4.07 -7.60 2.47
N ILE A 19 2.96 -6.97 2.83
CA ILE A 19 1.61 -7.55 2.73
C ILE A 19 1.12 -7.65 1.29
N THR A 20 1.56 -6.74 0.42
CA THR A 20 1.10 -6.70 -0.97
C THR A 20 2.01 -7.45 -1.94
N ARG A 21 3.21 -7.85 -1.53
CA ARG A 21 4.07 -8.75 -2.32
C ARG A 21 3.54 -10.18 -2.30
N PRO A 22 3.82 -11.00 -3.34
CA PRO A 22 3.51 -12.44 -3.32
C PRO A 22 4.20 -13.16 -2.17
N GLY A 23 3.56 -14.19 -1.67
CA GLY A 23 4.08 -15.06 -0.63
C GLY A 23 3.50 -14.75 0.75
N LYS A 24 3.91 -15.55 1.73
CA LYS A 24 3.43 -15.41 3.11
C LYS A 24 4.14 -14.27 3.82
N SER A 25 3.35 -13.39 4.42
CA SER A 25 3.86 -12.29 5.24
C SER A 25 4.14 -12.76 6.68
N LEU A 26 5.21 -12.26 7.26
CA LEU A 26 5.58 -12.50 8.65
C LEU A 26 5.72 -11.16 9.38
N LEU A 27 4.98 -10.99 10.47
CA LEU A 27 5.24 -9.95 11.47
C LEU A 27 5.99 -10.60 12.62
N PHE A 28 7.17 -10.07 12.94
CA PHE A 28 8.00 -10.61 14.01
C PHE A 28 7.82 -9.79 15.28
N MET A 29 7.50 -10.45 16.38
CA MET A 29 7.61 -10.07 17.78
C MET A 29 7.60 -8.56 18.08
N GLY A 30 6.42 -7.94 18.05
CA GLY A 30 6.23 -6.52 18.38
C GLY A 30 6.36 -5.57 17.19
N THR A 31 6.58 -6.05 15.97
CA THR A 31 6.57 -5.19 14.77
C THR A 31 5.26 -4.42 14.65
N GLU A 32 4.13 -5.01 15.02
CA GLU A 32 2.79 -4.39 15.05
C GLU A 32 2.67 -3.23 16.04
N LEU A 33 3.54 -3.19 17.05
CA LEU A 33 3.65 -2.10 18.03
C LEU A 33 4.73 -1.09 17.67
N ALA A 34 5.46 -1.35 16.58
CA ALA A 34 6.65 -0.58 16.21
C ALA A 34 7.63 -0.41 17.38
N VAL A 35 7.93 -1.50 18.11
CA VAL A 35 8.82 -1.49 19.27
C VAL A 35 10.18 -0.92 18.87
N PRO A 36 10.74 0.06 19.63
CA PRO A 36 11.99 0.72 19.28
C PRO A 36 13.24 -0.08 19.64
N SER A 37 13.10 -1.03 20.57
CA SER A 37 14.18 -1.89 21.03
C SER A 37 14.28 -3.16 20.22
N GLU A 38 15.43 -3.77 20.22
CA GLU A 38 15.62 -5.12 19.69
C GLU A 38 14.82 -6.13 20.54
N TRP A 39 14.26 -7.14 19.87
CA TRP A 39 13.51 -8.19 20.56
C TRP A 39 14.41 -8.98 21.51
N ASN A 40 13.88 -9.26 22.70
CA ASN A 40 14.54 -10.07 23.73
C ASN A 40 13.61 -11.22 24.13
N HIS A 41 14.07 -12.47 23.96
CA HIS A 41 13.28 -13.67 24.28
C HIS A 41 13.05 -13.88 25.79
N GLU A 42 13.83 -13.21 26.65
CA GLU A 42 13.70 -13.28 28.10
C GLU A 42 12.68 -12.28 28.68
N GLN A 43 12.11 -11.43 27.82
CA GLN A 43 11.18 -10.37 28.25
C GLN A 43 9.86 -10.43 27.48
N SER A 44 8.80 -9.98 28.11
CA SER A 44 7.53 -9.73 27.45
C SER A 44 7.65 -8.58 26.44
N LEU A 45 6.78 -8.56 25.43
CA LEU A 45 6.64 -7.40 24.57
C LEU A 45 6.23 -6.16 25.37
N ASP A 46 6.63 -5.00 24.88
CA ASP A 46 6.35 -3.70 25.48
C ASP A 46 4.87 -3.29 25.31
N TRP A 47 3.94 -4.08 25.84
CA TRP A 47 2.48 -3.87 25.72
C TRP A 47 2.03 -2.50 26.21
N HIS A 48 2.78 -1.86 27.13
CA HIS A 48 2.48 -0.50 27.58
C HIS A 48 2.49 0.53 26.43
N LEU A 49 3.19 0.24 25.31
CA LEU A 49 3.23 1.11 24.14
C LEU A 49 1.86 1.31 23.47
N VAL A 50 0.88 0.43 23.69
CA VAL A 50 -0.49 0.62 23.17
C VAL A 50 -1.19 1.86 23.78
N HIS A 51 -0.69 2.39 24.89
CA HIS A 51 -1.20 3.62 25.50
C HIS A 51 -0.63 4.90 24.86
N ASP A 52 0.44 4.77 24.05
CA ASP A 52 0.91 5.89 23.22
C ASP A 52 -0.04 6.04 22.01
N PRO A 53 -0.69 7.20 21.82
CA PRO A 53 -1.62 7.41 20.71
C PRO A 53 -1.01 7.12 19.33
N THR A 54 0.27 7.41 19.14
CA THR A 54 0.98 7.16 17.87
C THR A 54 1.13 5.66 17.60
N ARG A 55 1.44 4.88 18.64
CA ARG A 55 1.56 3.43 18.55
C ARG A 55 0.20 2.77 18.38
N ALA A 56 -0.81 3.26 19.08
CA ALA A 56 -2.19 2.81 18.90
C ALA A 56 -2.67 3.04 17.47
N ALA A 57 -2.41 4.21 16.87
CA ALA A 57 -2.72 4.50 15.48
C ALA A 57 -1.96 3.57 14.50
N PHE A 58 -0.69 3.27 14.80
CA PHE A 58 0.10 2.32 14.01
C PHE A 58 -0.46 0.89 14.11
N LEU A 59 -0.86 0.43 15.29
CA LEU A 59 -1.49 -0.89 15.47
C LEU A 59 -2.80 -1.00 14.67
N LEU A 60 -3.61 0.07 14.64
CA LEU A 60 -4.82 0.15 13.80
C LEU A 60 -4.47 0.06 12.31
N PHE A 61 -3.36 0.67 11.87
CA PHE A 61 -2.88 0.53 10.51
C PHE A 61 -2.54 -0.93 10.17
N VAL A 62 -1.83 -1.64 11.04
CA VAL A 62 -1.49 -3.06 10.84
C VAL A 62 -2.75 -3.91 10.77
N ALA A 63 -3.72 -3.67 11.66
CA ALA A 63 -5.01 -4.35 11.63
C ALA A 63 -5.76 -4.08 10.30
N ARG A 64 -5.72 -2.84 9.81
CA ARG A 64 -6.29 -2.45 8.51
C ARG A 64 -5.62 -3.17 7.35
N LEU A 65 -4.29 -3.32 7.36
CA LEU A 65 -3.58 -4.08 6.32
C LEU A 65 -4.05 -5.54 6.27
N GLY A 66 -4.19 -6.19 7.43
CA GLY A 66 -4.68 -7.57 7.50
C GLY A 66 -6.12 -7.71 7.01
N ASP A 67 -7.00 -6.76 7.33
CA ASP A 67 -8.38 -6.74 6.83
C ASP A 67 -8.42 -6.51 5.30
N LEU A 68 -7.64 -5.56 4.81
CA LEU A 68 -7.53 -5.26 3.39
C LEU A 68 -7.02 -6.48 2.60
N TYR A 69 -5.98 -7.16 3.09
CA TYR A 69 -5.47 -8.38 2.47
C TYR A 69 -6.57 -9.41 2.29
N ARG A 70 -7.31 -9.75 3.37
CA ARG A 70 -8.40 -10.75 3.31
C ARG A 70 -9.52 -10.38 2.35
N ARG A 71 -9.85 -9.08 2.22
CA ARG A 71 -10.97 -8.58 1.40
C ARG A 71 -10.60 -8.27 -0.04
N THR A 72 -9.31 -8.35 -0.41
CA THR A 72 -8.81 -7.99 -1.73
C THR A 72 -8.20 -9.22 -2.41
N PRO A 73 -8.99 -10.03 -3.14
CA PRO A 73 -8.49 -11.25 -3.77
C PRO A 73 -7.27 -11.05 -4.66
N ALA A 74 -7.13 -9.89 -5.30
CA ALA A 74 -5.95 -9.54 -6.09
C ALA A 74 -4.63 -9.67 -5.29
N LEU A 75 -4.65 -9.56 -3.96
CA LEU A 75 -3.45 -9.61 -3.13
C LEU A 75 -3.01 -11.05 -2.75
N TRP A 76 -3.89 -12.07 -2.93
CA TRP A 76 -3.57 -13.41 -2.45
C TRP A 76 -4.03 -14.56 -3.37
N ALA A 77 -5.04 -14.36 -4.21
CA ALA A 77 -5.68 -15.46 -4.94
C ALA A 77 -4.76 -16.16 -5.92
N ARG A 78 -3.67 -15.51 -6.37
CA ARG A 78 -2.68 -16.05 -7.30
C ARG A 78 -1.26 -15.91 -6.78
N ASP A 79 -1.05 -16.02 -5.47
CA ASP A 79 0.28 -15.86 -4.86
C ASP A 79 1.32 -16.89 -5.33
N GLY A 80 0.89 -18.09 -5.69
CA GLY A 80 1.75 -19.14 -6.21
C GLY A 80 1.95 -19.11 -7.72
N GLU A 81 1.36 -18.15 -8.42
CA GLU A 81 1.36 -18.08 -9.89
C GLU A 81 2.16 -16.84 -10.35
N PRO A 82 3.04 -16.97 -11.36
CA PRO A 82 3.79 -15.83 -11.90
C PRO A 82 2.90 -14.66 -12.35
N GLU A 83 1.72 -14.98 -12.91
CA GLU A 83 0.75 -13.99 -13.40
C GLU A 83 0.06 -13.21 -12.28
N GLY A 84 0.18 -13.65 -11.02
CA GLY A 84 -0.36 -12.96 -9.84
C GLY A 84 0.39 -11.67 -9.46
N PHE A 85 1.59 -11.47 -10.04
CA PHE A 85 2.44 -10.31 -9.78
C PHE A 85 3.12 -9.82 -11.06
N GLU A 86 3.14 -8.51 -11.25
CA GLU A 86 3.81 -7.88 -12.37
C GLU A 86 4.39 -6.52 -11.96
N TRP A 87 5.68 -6.30 -12.17
CA TRP A 87 6.25 -4.96 -12.04
C TRP A 87 5.66 -4.03 -13.09
N ILE A 88 5.22 -2.84 -12.65
CA ILE A 88 4.92 -1.73 -13.55
C ILE A 88 6.22 -0.98 -13.81
N ASP A 89 6.87 -0.54 -12.74
CA ASP A 89 8.21 0.03 -12.77
C ASP A 89 8.92 -0.27 -11.44
N ALA A 90 10.09 -0.89 -11.53
CA ALA A 90 10.99 -1.17 -10.41
C ALA A 90 12.31 -0.40 -10.53
N ALA A 91 12.48 0.42 -11.56
CA ALA A 91 13.74 1.03 -11.94
C ALA A 91 13.73 2.58 -11.94
N ASP A 92 12.66 3.21 -11.45
CA ASP A 92 12.63 4.67 -11.28
C ASP A 92 13.51 5.11 -10.10
N HIS A 93 14.83 5.07 -10.31
CA HIS A 93 15.81 5.51 -9.33
C HIS A 93 15.76 7.03 -9.10
N ALA A 94 15.34 7.79 -10.11
CA ALA A 94 15.29 9.26 -10.02
C ALA A 94 14.21 9.74 -9.04
N SER A 95 13.06 9.07 -9.02
CA SER A 95 11.97 9.40 -8.10
C SER A 95 11.99 8.54 -6.84
N SER A 96 12.75 7.42 -6.84
CA SER A 96 12.72 6.36 -5.82
C SER A 96 11.30 5.86 -5.57
N VAL A 97 10.59 5.57 -6.64
CA VAL A 97 9.23 5.03 -6.63
C VAL A 97 9.26 3.59 -7.14
N LEU A 98 8.54 2.72 -6.45
CA LEU A 98 8.26 1.35 -6.92
C LEU A 98 6.78 1.25 -7.26
N SER A 99 6.46 0.59 -8.36
CA SER A 99 5.07 0.32 -8.71
C SER A 99 4.88 -1.06 -9.32
N TYR A 100 3.79 -1.72 -8.96
CA TYR A 100 3.46 -3.07 -9.43
C TYR A 100 1.96 -3.35 -9.41
N LEU A 101 1.58 -4.41 -10.14
CA LEU A 101 0.25 -4.99 -10.15
C LEU A 101 0.22 -6.27 -9.32
N ARG A 102 -0.87 -6.44 -8.58
CA ARG A 102 -1.34 -7.71 -8.05
C ARG A 102 -2.59 -8.11 -8.80
N ARG A 103 -2.71 -9.39 -9.14
CA ARG A 103 -3.81 -9.87 -9.99
C ARG A 103 -4.55 -11.04 -9.35
N ALA A 104 -5.87 -11.01 -9.44
CA ALA A 104 -6.74 -12.19 -9.40
C ALA A 104 -7.13 -12.57 -10.84
N ARG A 105 -8.08 -13.48 -11.00
CA ARG A 105 -8.56 -13.85 -12.36
C ARG A 105 -9.22 -12.66 -13.06
N ASP A 106 -10.13 -11.99 -12.34
CA ASP A 106 -11.00 -10.94 -12.90
C ASP A 106 -10.82 -9.59 -12.19
N ASP A 107 -9.74 -9.43 -11.42
CA ASP A 107 -9.50 -8.21 -10.65
C ASP A 107 -8.01 -7.95 -10.49
N HIS A 108 -7.66 -6.70 -10.22
CA HIS A 108 -6.28 -6.32 -9.95
C HIS A 108 -6.19 -5.16 -8.95
N ALA A 109 -5.02 -5.04 -8.34
CA ALA A 109 -4.65 -3.91 -7.52
C ALA A 109 -3.36 -3.29 -8.04
N VAL A 110 -3.34 -1.97 -8.12
CA VAL A 110 -2.15 -1.15 -8.43
C VAL A 110 -1.56 -0.70 -7.11
N VAL A 111 -0.30 -1.02 -6.88
CA VAL A 111 0.44 -0.59 -5.68
C VAL A 111 1.57 0.33 -6.10
N ALA A 112 1.69 1.48 -5.44
CA ALA A 112 2.80 2.39 -5.63
C ALA A 112 3.39 2.80 -4.28
N LEU A 113 4.73 2.83 -4.19
CA LEU A 113 5.48 3.25 -3.02
C LEU A 113 6.38 4.42 -3.38
N ASN A 114 6.28 5.51 -2.64
CA ASN A 114 7.24 6.61 -2.66
C ASN A 114 8.19 6.46 -1.46
N LEU A 115 9.43 6.13 -1.74
CA LEU A 115 10.46 5.86 -0.72
C LEU A 115 11.25 7.11 -0.32
N THR A 116 10.78 8.30 -0.73
CA THR A 116 11.42 9.58 -0.40
C THR A 116 10.58 10.44 0.52
N PRO A 117 11.20 11.35 1.31
CA PRO A 117 10.46 12.32 2.12
C PRO A 117 9.85 13.47 1.29
N MET A 118 9.94 13.40 -0.03
CA MET A 118 9.36 14.39 -0.94
C MET A 118 8.10 13.81 -1.58
N PRO A 119 6.98 14.53 -1.58
CA PRO A 119 5.79 14.09 -2.29
C PRO A 119 6.06 14.07 -3.80
N ARG A 120 5.37 13.17 -4.52
CA ARG A 120 5.39 13.10 -5.98
C ARG A 120 4.02 13.44 -6.51
N GLY A 121 3.84 14.71 -6.90
CA GLY A 121 2.64 15.17 -7.57
C GLY A 121 2.60 14.73 -9.03
N ARG A 122 1.40 14.44 -9.54
CA ARG A 122 1.16 14.08 -10.94
C ARG A 122 2.03 12.92 -11.43
N TYR A 123 2.27 11.94 -10.56
CA TYR A 123 3.08 10.76 -10.90
C TYR A 123 2.26 9.79 -11.76
N ARG A 124 2.75 9.52 -12.99
CA ARG A 124 2.02 8.71 -13.94
C ARG A 124 2.42 7.24 -13.88
N ILE A 125 1.42 6.35 -13.82
CA ILE A 125 1.60 4.89 -13.75
C ILE A 125 0.72 4.22 -14.81
N GLY A 126 1.30 3.33 -15.63
CA GLY A 126 0.55 2.53 -16.60
C GLY A 126 -0.36 1.52 -15.92
N VAL A 127 -1.62 1.38 -16.38
CA VAL A 127 -2.61 0.44 -15.85
C VAL A 127 -3.25 -0.39 -16.94
N PRO A 128 -3.74 -1.63 -16.64
CA PRO A 128 -4.24 -2.55 -17.66
C PRO A 128 -5.61 -2.16 -18.24
N GLU A 129 -6.47 -1.50 -17.47
CA GLU A 129 -7.86 -1.28 -17.84
C GLU A 129 -8.21 0.21 -17.80
N PRO A 130 -9.15 0.67 -18.66
CA PRO A 130 -9.73 2.01 -18.55
C PRO A 130 -10.69 2.11 -17.37
N GLY A 131 -11.18 3.32 -17.11
CA GLY A 131 -12.22 3.58 -16.12
C GLY A 131 -11.71 4.15 -14.81
N GLU A 132 -12.58 4.19 -13.82
CA GLU A 132 -12.27 4.76 -12.52
C GLU A 132 -11.56 3.75 -11.61
N TYR A 133 -10.56 4.22 -10.89
CA TYR A 133 -9.86 3.50 -9.83
C TYR A 133 -10.10 4.21 -8.49
N ARG A 134 -10.35 3.43 -7.44
CA ARG A 134 -10.50 3.95 -6.08
C ARG A 134 -9.30 3.60 -5.23
N CYS A 135 -8.84 4.55 -4.42
CA CYS A 135 -7.85 4.31 -3.39
C CYS A 135 -8.48 3.49 -2.26
N ILE A 136 -7.90 2.35 -1.94
CA ILE A 136 -8.36 1.48 -0.84
C ILE A 136 -7.45 1.57 0.38
N LEU A 137 -6.24 2.13 0.19
CA LEU A 137 -5.29 2.44 1.24
C LEU A 137 -4.37 3.57 0.79
N SER A 138 -4.20 4.56 1.67
CA SER A 138 -3.01 5.41 1.73
C SER A 138 -2.37 5.22 3.11
N SER A 139 -1.08 4.90 3.14
CA SER A 139 -0.37 4.72 4.41
C SER A 139 -0.05 6.06 5.09
N ASP A 140 -0.32 7.19 4.42
CA ASP A 140 -0.09 8.55 4.95
C ASP A 140 -1.36 9.23 5.50
N GLU A 141 -2.48 8.50 5.64
CA GLU A 141 -3.66 9.06 6.27
C GLU A 141 -3.40 9.41 7.75
N SER A 142 -3.93 10.56 8.23
CA SER A 142 -3.74 11.06 9.60
C SER A 142 -4.21 10.08 10.67
N ARG A 143 -5.27 9.32 10.39
CA ARG A 143 -5.77 8.26 11.31
C ARG A 143 -4.72 7.19 11.63
N TRP A 144 -3.65 7.07 10.84
CA TRP A 144 -2.52 6.18 11.07
C TRP A 144 -1.28 6.93 11.58
N GLY A 145 -1.39 8.23 11.87
CA GLY A 145 -0.27 9.11 12.19
C GLY A 145 0.50 9.58 10.96
N GLY A 146 -0.13 9.59 9.78
CA GLY A 146 0.42 10.16 8.55
C GLY A 146 0.23 11.67 8.46
N GLY A 147 0.73 12.25 7.37
CA GLY A 147 0.68 13.70 7.09
C GLY A 147 -0.56 14.16 6.33
N ASP A 148 -1.44 13.23 5.90
CA ASP A 148 -2.60 13.53 5.04
C ASP A 148 -2.25 14.29 3.76
N TYR A 149 -1.12 14.00 3.15
CA TYR A 149 -0.78 14.52 1.83
C TYR A 149 -1.66 13.87 0.75
N GLY A 150 -2.88 14.09 0.76
CA GLY A 150 -3.96 13.74 -0.10
C GLY A 150 -3.75 12.81 -1.29
N ALA A 151 -3.57 11.51 -1.08
CA ALA A 151 -3.81 10.55 -2.16
C ALA A 151 -5.26 10.68 -2.63
N SER A 152 -5.46 10.89 -3.94
CA SER A 152 -6.80 11.08 -4.50
C SER A 152 -7.67 9.85 -4.22
N PRO A 153 -8.87 9.99 -3.63
CA PRO A 153 -9.72 8.84 -3.30
C PRO A 153 -10.21 8.09 -4.54
N ARG A 154 -10.29 8.79 -5.67
CA ARG A 154 -10.66 8.24 -6.98
C ARG A 154 -9.87 8.92 -8.08
N VAL A 155 -9.45 8.14 -9.08
CA VAL A 155 -8.73 8.62 -10.27
C VAL A 155 -9.27 7.88 -11.48
N THR A 156 -9.51 8.61 -12.56
CA THR A 156 -9.90 8.00 -13.85
C THR A 156 -8.66 7.73 -14.69
N ALA A 157 -8.60 6.56 -15.28
CA ALA A 157 -7.52 6.20 -16.19
C ALA A 157 -7.63 6.99 -17.52
N ASP A 158 -6.55 7.66 -17.88
CA ASP A 158 -6.41 8.35 -19.17
C ASP A 158 -6.06 7.35 -20.29
N ASP A 159 -6.54 7.59 -21.52
CA ASP A 159 -6.07 6.89 -22.72
C ASP A 159 -4.73 7.48 -23.18
N ILE A 160 -3.75 7.44 -22.29
CA ILE A 160 -2.37 7.88 -22.48
C ILE A 160 -1.46 6.70 -22.22
N PRO A 161 -0.77 6.17 -23.25
CA PRO A 161 0.14 5.04 -23.09
C PRO A 161 1.30 5.37 -22.14
N TYR A 162 1.53 4.48 -21.15
CA TYR A 162 2.64 4.60 -20.21
C TYR A 162 3.07 3.23 -19.67
N HIS A 163 4.34 3.02 -19.40
CA HIS A 163 4.91 1.75 -18.91
C HIS A 163 4.45 0.52 -19.74
N GLY A 164 4.41 0.67 -21.07
CA GLY A 164 4.00 -0.41 -21.97
C GLY A 164 2.50 -0.78 -21.93
N ARG A 165 1.65 0.03 -21.28
CA ARG A 165 0.20 -0.13 -21.22
C ARG A 165 -0.51 1.02 -21.91
N ARG A 166 -1.69 0.74 -22.45
CA ARG A 166 -2.49 1.73 -23.17
C ARG A 166 -3.02 2.83 -22.24
N TYR A 167 -3.40 2.47 -21.04
CA TYR A 167 -4.03 3.38 -20.06
C TYR A 167 -3.06 3.73 -18.94
N SER A 168 -3.25 4.88 -18.32
CA SER A 168 -2.44 5.31 -17.18
C SER A 168 -3.24 6.11 -16.16
N LEU A 169 -2.80 6.07 -14.89
CA LEU A 169 -3.29 6.92 -13.81
C LEU A 169 -2.29 8.03 -13.55
N GLU A 170 -2.76 9.23 -13.31
CA GLU A 170 -1.98 10.32 -12.74
C GLU A 170 -2.28 10.41 -11.25
N LEU A 171 -1.30 10.10 -10.41
CA LEU A 171 -1.45 9.94 -8.97
C LEU A 171 -0.69 11.00 -8.18
N GLU A 172 -1.25 11.36 -7.01
CA GLU A 172 -0.52 12.04 -5.95
C GLU A 172 0.06 10.98 -5.01
N LEU A 173 1.40 10.92 -4.91
CA LEU A 173 2.08 9.98 -4.01
C LEU A 173 2.61 10.74 -2.79
N PRO A 174 2.07 10.49 -1.59
CA PRO A 174 2.55 11.10 -0.36
C PRO A 174 4.02 10.74 -0.07
N PRO A 175 4.72 11.51 0.75
CA PRO A 175 6.09 11.19 1.13
C PRO A 175 6.16 9.94 2.01
N LEU A 176 7.20 9.12 1.85
CA LEU A 176 7.47 7.91 2.64
C LEU A 176 6.22 7.03 2.80
N SER A 177 5.54 6.76 1.69
CA SER A 177 4.22 6.14 1.73
C SER A 177 4.02 5.05 0.70
N ALA A 178 2.94 4.32 0.89
CA ALA A 178 2.38 3.40 -0.08
C ALA A 178 0.90 3.73 -0.32
N VAL A 179 0.46 3.61 -1.57
CA VAL A 179 -0.95 3.72 -1.97
C VAL A 179 -1.38 2.48 -2.73
N ILE A 180 -2.64 2.09 -2.54
CA ILE A 180 -3.24 0.95 -3.23
C ILE A 180 -4.52 1.39 -3.92
N TYR A 181 -4.58 1.19 -5.22
CA TYR A 181 -5.75 1.47 -6.05
C TYR A 181 -6.32 0.18 -6.66
N VAL A 182 -7.63 0.11 -6.74
CA VAL A 182 -8.35 -0.98 -7.41
C VAL A 182 -9.39 -0.40 -8.37
N PRO A 183 -9.76 -1.09 -9.46
CA PRO A 183 -10.86 -0.65 -10.32
C PRO A 183 -12.14 -0.41 -9.52
N ALA A 184 -12.79 0.73 -9.75
CA ALA A 184 -14.07 1.05 -9.15
C ALA A 184 -15.18 0.37 -9.96
N ARG A 185 -15.23 -0.98 -9.95
CA ARG A 185 -16.29 -1.71 -10.66
C ARG A 185 -17.63 -1.39 -10.01
N SER A 186 -18.64 -0.99 -10.82
CA SER A 186 -20.00 -0.99 -10.36
C SER A 186 -20.35 -2.42 -9.92
N ARG A 187 -20.84 -2.60 -8.68
CA ARG A 187 -21.38 -3.90 -8.26
C ARG A 187 -22.39 -4.35 -9.31
N SER A 188 -22.08 -5.42 -10.01
CA SER A 188 -23.04 -6.03 -10.92
C SER A 188 -24.27 -6.41 -10.10
N SER A 189 -25.45 -6.18 -10.69
CA SER A 189 -26.75 -6.42 -10.08
C SER A 189 -27.05 -7.91 -9.72
N ALA A 190 -26.04 -8.77 -9.83
CA ALA A 190 -26.15 -10.21 -9.53
C ALA A 190 -25.95 -10.59 -8.05
N GLU A 191 -25.58 -9.65 -7.17
CA GLU A 191 -25.43 -9.91 -5.71
C GLU A 191 -26.64 -9.39 -4.89
N ARG A 192 -27.78 -9.14 -5.53
CA ARG A 192 -29.03 -8.73 -4.88
C ARG A 192 -30.16 -9.76 -5.06
N ALA A 193 -29.85 -11.03 -5.14
CA ALA A 193 -30.85 -12.08 -5.15
C ALA A 193 -30.60 -13.07 -4.00
#